data_34d7aa2d7cff1e7da265215493e5dcb8
#
_entry.id   34d7aa2d7cff1e7da265215493e5dcb8
#
_cell.length_a   1.000
_cell.length_b   1.000
_cell.length_c   1.000
_cell.angle_alpha   90.00
_cell.angle_beta   90.00
_cell.angle_gamma   90.00
#
_symmetry.space_group_name_H-M   'P 1'
#
loop_
_entity.id
_entity.type
_entity.pdbx_description
1 polymer ?
#
loop_
_entity_poly.entity_id
_entity_poly.type
_entity_poly.pdbx_seq_one_letter_code
_entity_poly.pdbx_strand_id
1 'polypeptide(L)'
;RQRQMCIRDRLTGNMGDVMKESAMIAYSLVRSLTMNGKYKVDSEFYDKHNIHLHIPEGAVPKDGPSAGITMTTAMLSAVTQIPVRADVAMTGEVTLRGRVLPIGGLKEKLLAARMAGMKVVLVPEENRSDVEELDEEITQGVTIKYVENIKQVLKEALVLQEN
;
A
#
# COMPACT_ATOMS: atom_id res chain seq x y z
N ARG A 1 11.12 -0.16 29.67
CA ARG A 1 10.25 0.96 29.26
C ARG A 1 10.13 0.91 27.74
N GLN A 2 9.03 0.36 27.25
CA GLN A 2 8.66 0.53 25.86
C GLN A 2 8.42 2.02 25.62
N ARG A 3 9.35 2.68 24.93
CA ARG A 3 9.01 3.90 24.22
C ARG A 3 8.08 3.48 23.10
N GLN A 4 6.79 3.61 23.33
CA GLN A 4 5.84 3.69 22.21
C GLN A 4 6.26 4.92 21.40
N MET A 5 7.01 4.65 20.35
CA MET A 5 7.32 5.65 19.36
C MET A 5 5.99 5.92 18.63
N CYS A 6 5.33 6.99 19.00
CA CYS A 6 4.03 7.34 18.50
C CYS A 6 4.23 7.72 17.01
N ILE A 7 3.87 6.83 16.10
CA ILE A 7 3.95 7.09 14.65
C ILE A 7 3.17 8.34 14.25
N ARG A 8 2.24 8.80 15.10
CA ARG A 8 1.48 10.04 14.91
C ARG A 8 2.36 11.26 14.71
N ASP A 9 3.49 11.31 15.42
CA ASP A 9 4.43 12.43 15.34
C ASP A 9 5.19 12.49 14.01
N ARG A 10 5.01 11.47 13.15
CA ARG A 10 5.72 11.32 11.89
C ARG A 10 4.83 11.17 10.67
N LEU A 11 3.55 11.39 10.85
CA LEU A 11 2.59 11.49 9.77
C LEU A 11 2.41 12.96 9.44
N THR A 12 2.68 13.33 8.19
CA THR A 12 2.52 14.71 7.71
C THR A 12 1.73 14.72 6.41
N GLY A 13 1.19 15.89 6.07
CA GLY A 13 0.29 16.07 4.96
C GLY A 13 -1.16 16.17 5.43
N ASN A 14 -2.08 16.28 4.49
CA ASN A 14 -3.50 16.52 4.77
C ASN A 14 -4.28 15.20 4.80
N MET A 15 -4.07 14.41 5.86
CA MET A 15 -4.72 13.12 6.08
C MET A 15 -5.85 13.24 7.09
N GLY A 16 -7.01 12.65 6.78
CA GLY A 16 -8.09 12.44 7.73
C GLY A 16 -7.78 11.30 8.72
N ASP A 17 -8.65 11.13 9.71
CA ASP A 17 -8.42 10.19 10.82
C ASP A 17 -8.39 8.72 10.38
N VAL A 18 -9.22 8.33 9.41
CA VAL A 18 -9.25 6.96 8.88
C VAL A 18 -7.95 6.64 8.16
N MET A 19 -7.43 7.54 7.36
CA MET A 19 -6.15 7.34 6.66
C MET A 19 -4.97 7.30 7.64
N LYS A 20 -4.98 8.10 8.71
CA LYS A 20 -3.97 8.04 9.77
C LYS A 20 -3.98 6.69 10.48
N GLU A 21 -5.16 6.16 10.80
CA GLU A 21 -5.29 4.82 11.38
C GLU A 21 -4.79 3.75 10.42
N SER A 22 -5.14 3.83 9.15
CA SER A 22 -4.64 2.93 8.11
C SER A 22 -3.11 2.97 8.00
N ALA A 23 -2.50 4.14 8.12
CA ALA A 23 -1.03 4.29 8.15
C ALA A 23 -0.40 3.61 9.37
N MET A 24 -1.05 3.66 10.52
CA MET A 24 -0.59 2.98 11.74
C MET A 24 -0.68 1.45 11.62
N ILE A 25 -1.75 0.95 11.01
CA ILE A 25 -1.91 -0.48 10.69
C ILE A 25 -0.83 -0.93 9.72
N ALA A 26 -0.61 -0.17 8.65
CA ALA A 26 0.44 -0.45 7.67
C ALA A 26 1.84 -0.49 8.32
N TYR A 27 2.15 0.44 9.21
CA TYR A 27 3.42 0.44 9.93
C TYR A 27 3.60 -0.79 10.82
N SER A 28 2.57 -1.17 11.57
CA SER A 28 2.60 -2.36 12.42
C SER A 28 2.80 -3.63 11.60
N LEU A 29 2.17 -3.70 10.43
CA LEU A 29 2.32 -4.81 9.50
C LEU A 29 3.75 -4.86 8.92
N VAL A 30 4.32 -3.73 8.51
CA VAL A 30 5.70 -3.65 8.03
C VAL A 30 6.69 -4.11 9.09
N ARG A 31 6.52 -3.69 10.34
CA ARG A 31 7.34 -4.20 11.45
C ARG A 31 7.28 -5.71 11.56
N SER A 32 6.08 -6.27 11.53
CA SER A 32 5.88 -7.74 11.59
C SER A 32 6.56 -8.46 10.43
N LEU A 33 6.43 -7.96 9.21
CA LEU A 33 7.03 -8.54 8.00
C LEU A 33 8.57 -8.47 7.98
N THR A 34 9.14 -7.45 8.64
CA THR A 34 10.58 -7.21 8.65
C THR A 34 11.30 -7.81 9.87
N MET A 35 10.56 -8.35 10.83
CA MET A 35 11.15 -9.06 11.96
C MET A 35 11.65 -10.45 11.59
N ASN A 36 10.98 -11.10 10.65
CA ASN A 36 11.27 -12.49 10.26
C ASN A 36 11.12 -12.68 8.74
N GLY A 37 11.72 -13.77 8.23
CA GLY A 37 11.51 -14.23 6.86
C GLY A 37 12.24 -13.41 5.79
N LYS A 38 11.66 -13.34 4.61
CA LYS A 38 12.28 -12.81 3.39
C LYS A 38 12.68 -11.33 3.49
N TYR A 39 11.92 -10.55 4.25
CA TYR A 39 12.11 -9.10 4.37
C TYR A 39 12.82 -8.70 5.68
N LYS A 40 13.46 -9.66 6.33
CA LYS A 40 14.12 -9.43 7.62
C LYS A 40 15.17 -8.33 7.51
N VAL A 41 15.10 -7.36 8.43
CA VAL A 41 16.11 -6.32 8.63
C VAL A 41 16.84 -6.53 9.97
N ASP A 42 17.88 -5.72 10.21
CA ASP A 42 18.60 -5.72 11.48
C ASP A 42 17.63 -5.57 12.67
N SER A 43 17.85 -6.32 13.74
CA SER A 43 16.98 -6.32 14.91
C SER A 43 16.89 -4.94 15.60
N GLU A 44 17.92 -4.11 15.46
CA GLU A 44 17.99 -2.76 16.02
C GLU A 44 17.51 -1.69 15.04
N PHE A 45 17.03 -2.07 13.84
CA PHE A 45 16.63 -1.11 12.80
C PHE A 45 15.65 -0.06 13.32
N TYR A 46 14.60 -0.49 14.00
CA TYR A 46 13.55 0.40 14.50
C TYR A 46 13.95 1.21 15.74
N ASP A 47 15.05 0.84 16.41
CA ASP A 47 15.62 1.62 17.49
C ASP A 47 16.50 2.76 16.96
N LYS A 48 17.10 2.55 15.79
CA LYS A 48 18.04 3.49 15.15
C LYS A 48 17.41 4.38 14.10
N HIS A 49 16.28 3.96 13.52
CA HIS A 49 15.64 4.64 12.40
C HIS A 49 14.18 4.97 12.70
N ASN A 50 13.73 6.03 12.09
CA ASN A 50 12.36 6.48 12.15
C ASN A 50 11.76 6.51 10.74
N ILE A 51 10.51 6.10 10.60
CA ILE A 51 9.77 6.20 9.35
C ILE A 51 8.92 7.47 9.38
N HIS A 52 9.11 8.32 8.39
CA HIS A 52 8.26 9.48 8.16
C HIS A 52 7.43 9.25 6.90
N LEU A 53 6.11 9.18 7.05
CA LEU A 53 5.16 9.09 5.96
C LEU A 53 4.58 10.48 5.69
N HIS A 54 4.76 10.97 4.47
CA HIS A 54 4.21 12.24 4.01
C HIS A 54 3.30 12.00 2.81
N ILE A 55 2.06 12.51 2.90
CA ILE A 55 1.10 12.50 1.79
C ILE A 55 0.90 13.94 1.33
N PRO A 56 1.56 14.36 0.25
CA PRO A 56 1.51 15.73 -0.23
C PRO A 56 0.17 16.00 -0.94
N GLU A 57 -0.72 16.68 -0.25
CA GLU A 57 -1.95 17.22 -0.84
C GLU A 57 -2.29 18.54 -0.15
N GLY A 58 -2.18 19.64 -0.89
CA GLY A 58 -2.24 20.95 -0.31
C GLY A 58 -3.63 21.39 0.16
N ALA A 59 -4.65 21.29 -0.68
CA ALA A 59 -5.93 21.98 -0.46
C ALA A 59 -7.08 21.06 -0.06
N VAL A 60 -7.04 19.78 -0.43
CA VAL A 60 -8.13 18.82 -0.16
C VAL A 60 -7.63 17.72 0.77
N PRO A 61 -8.26 17.53 1.93
CA PRO A 61 -7.93 16.42 2.82
C PRO A 61 -8.18 15.09 2.09
N LYS A 62 -7.21 14.18 2.19
CA LYS A 62 -7.40 12.78 1.79
C LYS A 62 -7.75 11.96 3.00
N ASP A 63 -8.79 11.16 2.87
CA ASP A 63 -9.20 10.24 3.92
C ASP A 63 -9.65 8.90 3.34
N GLY A 64 -9.78 7.91 4.21
CA GLY A 64 -10.21 6.57 3.88
C GLY A 64 -9.08 5.53 3.98
N PRO A 65 -9.45 4.23 3.97
CA PRO A 65 -8.52 3.13 4.21
C PRO A 65 -7.92 2.54 2.93
N SER A 66 -8.34 2.98 1.75
CA SER A 66 -8.00 2.34 0.46
C SER A 66 -6.53 2.45 0.03
N ALA A 67 -5.75 3.28 0.71
CA ALA A 67 -4.30 3.39 0.49
C ALA A 67 -3.47 2.45 1.39
N GLY A 68 -4.10 1.58 2.17
CA GLY A 68 -3.42 0.73 3.14
C GLY A 68 -2.32 -0.14 2.53
N ILE A 69 -2.61 -0.84 1.45
CA ILE A 69 -1.60 -1.67 0.76
C ILE A 69 -0.49 -0.82 0.13
N THR A 70 -0.80 0.37 -0.35
CA THR A 70 0.18 1.30 -0.92
C THR A 70 1.15 1.81 0.14
N MET A 71 0.63 2.25 1.27
CA MET A 71 1.44 2.71 2.40
C MET A 71 2.33 1.59 2.95
N THR A 72 1.79 0.37 3.07
CA THR A 72 2.56 -0.82 3.49
C THR A 72 3.71 -1.10 2.52
N THR A 73 3.43 -1.11 1.23
CA THR A 73 4.44 -1.35 0.18
C THR A 73 5.52 -0.27 0.18
N ALA A 74 5.14 1.00 0.27
CA ALA A 74 6.07 2.12 0.30
C ALA A 74 6.99 2.08 1.53
N MET A 75 6.43 1.84 2.71
CA MET A 75 7.21 1.73 3.94
C MET A 75 8.14 0.51 3.92
N LEU A 76 7.66 -0.64 3.46
CA LEU A 76 8.51 -1.84 3.33
C LEU A 76 9.66 -1.62 2.35
N SER A 77 9.39 -0.98 1.21
CA SER A 77 10.41 -0.62 0.24
C SER A 77 11.48 0.29 0.86
N ALA A 78 11.08 1.30 1.62
CA ALA A 78 12.01 2.20 2.29
C ALA A 78 12.88 1.48 3.34
N VAL A 79 12.27 0.60 4.13
CA VAL A 79 12.96 -0.15 5.20
C VAL A 79 13.93 -1.19 4.63
N THR A 80 13.53 -1.89 3.59
CA THR A 80 14.32 -2.98 2.98
C THR A 80 15.24 -2.52 1.86
N GLN A 81 15.08 -1.29 1.37
CA GLN A 81 15.76 -0.76 0.19
C GLN A 81 15.47 -1.55 -1.11
N ILE A 82 14.37 -2.28 -1.15
CA ILE A 82 13.90 -2.97 -2.35
C ILE A 82 12.99 -2.01 -3.12
N PRO A 83 13.31 -1.65 -4.37
CA PRO A 83 12.53 -0.68 -5.13
C PRO A 83 11.15 -1.23 -5.51
N VAL A 84 10.19 -0.32 -5.62
CA VAL A 84 8.85 -0.61 -6.15
C VAL A 84 8.84 -0.39 -7.66
N ARG A 85 8.15 -1.25 -8.41
CA ARG A 85 7.96 -1.09 -9.84
C ARG A 85 7.20 0.21 -10.15
N ALA A 86 7.69 0.96 -11.13
CA ALA A 86 7.12 2.25 -11.53
C ALA A 86 5.81 2.12 -12.35
N ASP A 87 5.54 0.94 -12.89
CA ASP A 87 4.40 0.65 -13.77
C ASP A 87 3.22 -0.04 -13.06
N VAL A 88 3.27 -0.15 -11.73
CA VAL A 88 2.23 -0.77 -10.89
C VAL A 88 1.49 0.28 -10.08
N ALA A 89 0.18 0.31 -10.22
CA ALA A 89 -0.72 1.00 -9.31
C ALA A 89 -1.45 -0.02 -8.42
N MET A 90 -1.98 0.43 -7.30
CA MET A 90 -2.68 -0.45 -6.37
C MET A 90 -3.71 0.31 -5.54
N THR A 91 -4.72 -0.40 -5.10
CA THR A 91 -5.70 0.07 -4.12
C THR A 91 -6.17 -1.09 -3.26
N GLY A 92 -6.37 -0.86 -1.99
CA GLY A 92 -6.86 -1.86 -1.04
C GLY A 92 -6.67 -1.42 0.39
N GLU A 93 -7.63 -1.75 1.22
CA GLU A 93 -7.49 -1.67 2.67
C GLU A 93 -6.68 -2.88 3.16
N VAL A 94 -5.86 -2.70 4.19
CA VAL A 94 -5.07 -3.77 4.77
C VAL A 94 -5.38 -3.94 6.25
N THR A 95 -5.38 -5.19 6.71
CA THR A 95 -5.51 -5.53 8.13
C THR A 95 -4.14 -5.77 8.77
N LEU A 96 -4.10 -5.78 10.11
CA LEU A 96 -2.88 -6.11 10.89
C LEU A 96 -2.30 -7.49 10.55
N ARG A 97 -3.12 -8.39 10.02
CA ARG A 97 -2.69 -9.74 9.58
C ARG A 97 -2.31 -9.80 8.11
N GLY A 98 -2.38 -8.68 7.40
CA GLY A 98 -2.01 -8.58 6.00
C GLY A 98 -3.10 -8.98 5.01
N ARG A 99 -4.34 -9.18 5.46
CA ARG A 99 -5.48 -9.39 4.55
C ARG A 99 -5.79 -8.09 3.81
N VAL A 100 -6.10 -8.20 2.53
CA VAL A 100 -6.55 -7.08 1.68
C VAL A 100 -8.07 -7.08 1.62
N LEU A 101 -8.68 -5.96 2.00
CA LEU A 101 -10.12 -5.78 2.04
C LEU A 101 -10.60 -4.94 0.86
N PRO A 102 -11.87 -5.11 0.44
CA PRO A 102 -12.44 -4.40 -0.70
C PRO A 102 -12.55 -2.89 -0.45
N ILE A 103 -12.60 -2.13 -1.54
CA ILE A 103 -12.64 -0.66 -1.53
C ILE A 103 -13.78 -0.15 -2.40
N GLY A 104 -14.13 1.13 -2.22
CA GLY A 104 -15.05 1.86 -3.09
C GLY A 104 -14.34 2.73 -4.13
N GLY A 105 -15.10 3.26 -5.08
CA GLY A 105 -14.59 4.19 -6.10
C GLY A 105 -13.63 3.56 -7.09
N LEU A 106 -13.82 2.30 -7.42
CA LEU A 106 -12.90 1.52 -8.26
C LEU A 106 -12.82 2.06 -9.69
N LYS A 107 -13.94 2.46 -10.26
CA LYS A 107 -14.01 3.01 -11.63
C LYS A 107 -13.07 4.20 -11.81
N GLU A 108 -13.17 5.18 -10.92
CA GLU A 108 -12.35 6.40 -10.96
C GLU A 108 -10.87 6.10 -10.77
N LYS A 109 -10.55 5.13 -9.90
CA LYS A 109 -9.18 4.70 -9.64
C LYS A 109 -8.56 3.99 -10.84
N LEU A 110 -9.31 3.13 -11.51
CA LEU A 110 -8.86 2.45 -12.72
C LEU A 110 -8.66 3.42 -13.88
N LEU A 111 -9.57 4.38 -14.06
CA LEU A 111 -9.42 5.44 -15.05
C LEU A 111 -8.16 6.27 -14.78
N ALA A 112 -7.92 6.66 -13.54
CA ALA A 112 -6.73 7.41 -13.14
C ALA A 112 -5.44 6.62 -13.41
N ALA A 113 -5.41 5.34 -13.08
CA ALA A 113 -4.27 4.47 -13.35
C ALA A 113 -3.99 4.34 -14.86
N ARG A 114 -5.01 4.16 -15.66
CA ARG A 114 -4.92 4.12 -17.12
C ARG A 114 -4.37 5.44 -17.68
N MET A 115 -4.93 6.57 -17.25
CA MET A 115 -4.48 7.89 -17.69
C MET A 115 -3.03 8.18 -17.29
N ALA A 116 -2.58 7.63 -16.17
CA ALA A 116 -1.19 7.73 -15.70
C ALA A 116 -0.23 6.76 -16.43
N GLY A 117 -0.73 5.94 -17.37
CA GLY A 117 0.08 4.99 -18.13
C GLY A 117 0.54 3.77 -17.33
N MET A 118 -0.15 3.44 -16.24
CA MET A 118 0.15 2.23 -15.47
C MET A 118 -0.13 0.99 -16.29
N LYS A 119 0.73 -0.01 -16.18
CA LYS A 119 0.58 -1.29 -16.89
C LYS A 119 -0.19 -2.33 -16.08
N VAL A 120 0.00 -2.32 -14.77
CA VAL A 120 -0.62 -3.26 -13.85
C VAL A 120 -1.32 -2.50 -12.73
N VAL A 121 -2.52 -2.94 -12.39
CA VAL A 121 -3.25 -2.46 -11.21
C VAL A 121 -3.60 -3.63 -10.30
N LEU A 122 -3.20 -3.54 -9.05
CA LEU A 122 -3.55 -4.51 -8.02
C LEU A 122 -4.86 -4.08 -7.35
N VAL A 123 -5.82 -4.97 -7.34
CA VAL A 123 -7.18 -4.73 -6.85
C VAL A 123 -7.54 -5.84 -5.86
N PRO A 124 -8.28 -5.56 -4.80
CA PRO A 124 -8.73 -6.61 -3.88
C PRO A 124 -9.55 -7.68 -4.61
N GLU A 125 -9.32 -8.95 -4.27
CA GLU A 125 -10.08 -10.07 -4.86
C GLU A 125 -11.60 -9.89 -4.67
N GLU A 126 -12.02 -9.37 -3.55
CA GLU A 126 -13.43 -9.13 -3.25
C GLU A 126 -14.07 -8.03 -4.12
N ASN A 127 -13.27 -7.25 -4.85
CA ASN A 127 -13.77 -6.30 -5.87
C ASN A 127 -13.83 -6.88 -7.29
N ARG A 128 -13.60 -8.17 -7.47
CA ARG A 128 -13.61 -8.80 -8.81
C ARG A 128 -14.90 -8.54 -9.56
N SER A 129 -16.04 -8.74 -8.90
CA SER A 129 -17.35 -8.49 -9.52
C SER A 129 -17.52 -7.03 -9.95
N ASP A 130 -17.03 -6.08 -9.14
CA ASP A 130 -17.11 -4.66 -9.49
C ASP A 130 -16.32 -4.35 -10.78
N VAL A 131 -15.17 -5.01 -10.96
CA VAL A 131 -14.37 -4.87 -12.20
C VAL A 131 -15.07 -5.47 -13.40
N GLU A 132 -15.67 -6.65 -13.24
CA GLU A 132 -16.38 -7.36 -14.30
C GLU A 132 -17.63 -6.62 -14.80
N GLU A 133 -18.21 -5.76 -13.96
CA GLU A 133 -19.34 -4.90 -14.32
C GLU A 133 -18.94 -3.60 -15.06
N LEU A 134 -17.63 -3.29 -15.12
CA LEU A 134 -17.14 -2.09 -15.80
C LEU A 134 -17.10 -2.27 -17.32
N ASP A 135 -17.32 -1.19 -18.03
CA ASP A 135 -17.13 -1.15 -19.49
C ASP A 135 -15.67 -1.48 -19.86
N GLU A 136 -15.46 -2.26 -20.88
CA GLU A 136 -14.13 -2.67 -21.36
C GLU A 136 -13.20 -1.49 -21.63
N GLU A 137 -13.75 -0.35 -22.03
CA GLU A 137 -12.98 0.89 -22.26
C GLU A 137 -12.24 1.36 -21.00
N ILE A 138 -12.74 1.05 -19.80
CA ILE A 138 -12.14 1.48 -18.53
C ILE A 138 -10.92 0.63 -18.21
N THR A 139 -10.95 -0.65 -18.54
CA THR A 139 -9.89 -1.62 -18.24
C THR A 139 -8.92 -1.86 -19.39
N GLN A 140 -9.22 -1.32 -20.57
CA GLN A 140 -8.40 -1.50 -21.75
C GLN A 140 -6.98 -0.96 -21.59
N GLY A 141 -5.99 -1.79 -21.93
CA GLY A 141 -4.57 -1.42 -21.85
C GLY A 141 -3.94 -1.52 -20.46
N VAL A 142 -4.70 -1.98 -19.46
CA VAL A 142 -4.25 -2.20 -18.09
C VAL A 142 -4.47 -3.67 -17.72
N THR A 143 -3.47 -4.31 -17.15
CA THR A 143 -3.61 -5.65 -16.58
C THR A 143 -4.06 -5.54 -15.14
N ILE A 144 -5.24 -6.06 -14.83
CA ILE A 144 -5.76 -6.08 -13.45
C ILE A 144 -5.39 -7.41 -12.81
N LYS A 145 -4.73 -7.33 -11.65
CA LYS A 145 -4.40 -8.49 -10.83
C LYS A 145 -5.11 -8.40 -9.50
N TYR A 146 -5.77 -9.47 -9.12
CA TYR A 146 -6.51 -9.55 -7.86
C TYR A 146 -5.64 -10.10 -6.75
N VAL A 147 -5.74 -9.49 -5.58
CA VAL A 147 -4.93 -9.80 -4.40
C VAL A 147 -5.80 -9.98 -3.17
N GLU A 148 -5.47 -10.96 -2.34
CA GLU A 148 -6.16 -11.27 -1.09
C GLU A 148 -5.34 -10.93 0.14
N ASN A 149 -4.00 -10.85 -0.02
CA ASN A 149 -3.09 -10.58 1.08
C ASN A 149 -1.87 -9.77 0.64
N ILE A 150 -1.22 -9.16 1.62
CA ILE A 150 -0.08 -8.27 1.38
C ILE A 150 1.12 -8.99 0.74
N LYS A 151 1.29 -10.28 0.95
CA LYS A 151 2.39 -11.03 0.35
C LYS A 151 2.27 -11.10 -1.17
N GLN A 152 1.04 -11.25 -1.68
CA GLN A 152 0.74 -11.18 -3.12
C GLN A 152 1.03 -9.78 -3.66
N VAL A 153 0.62 -8.74 -2.94
CA VAL A 153 0.90 -7.34 -3.31
C VAL A 153 2.40 -7.10 -3.45
N LEU A 154 3.18 -7.49 -2.45
CA LEU A 154 4.62 -7.29 -2.44
C LEU A 154 5.33 -8.08 -3.53
N LYS A 155 4.88 -9.31 -3.83
CA LYS A 155 5.41 -10.13 -4.92
C LYS A 155 5.25 -9.44 -6.28
N GLU A 156 4.12 -8.79 -6.52
CA GLU A 156 3.83 -8.10 -7.78
C GLU A 156 4.46 -6.71 -7.87
N ALA A 157 4.55 -6.01 -6.75
CA ALA A 157 4.95 -4.60 -6.72
C ALA A 157 6.45 -4.39 -6.54
N LEU A 158 7.16 -5.27 -5.84
CA LEU A 158 8.59 -5.10 -5.56
C LEU A 158 9.45 -5.68 -6.66
N VAL A 159 10.55 -4.99 -6.97
CA VAL A 159 11.62 -5.49 -7.85
C VAL A 159 12.52 -6.42 -7.01
N LEU A 160 12.13 -7.69 -6.93
CA LEU A 160 12.93 -8.70 -6.25
C LEU A 160 14.09 -9.11 -7.16
N GLN A 161 15.32 -9.02 -6.67
CA GLN A 161 16.45 -9.62 -7.36
C GLN A 161 16.30 -11.13 -7.27
N GLU A 162 16.19 -11.79 -8.41
CA GLU A 162 16.35 -13.25 -8.50
C GLU A 162 17.81 -13.57 -8.17
N ASN A 163 18.02 -14.20 -7.01
CA ASN A 163 19.29 -14.82 -6.66
C ASN A 163 19.32 -16.26 -7.17
#